data_56c9242fa3d574eb4432ae3119969a43
#
_entry.id   56c9242fa3d574eb4432ae3119969a43
#
_cell.length_a   1.000
_cell.length_b   1.000
_cell.length_c   1.000
_cell.angle_alpha   90.00
_cell.angle_beta   90.00
_cell.angle_gamma   90.00
#
_symmetry.space_group_name_H-M   'P 1'
#
loop_
_entity.id
_entity.type
_entity.pdbx_description
1 polymer ?
#
loop_
_entity_poly.entity_id
_entity_poly.type
_entity_poly.pdbx_seq_one_letter_code
_entity_poly.pdbx_strand_id
1 'polypeptide(L)'
;MKKIVSAFLFLIIVTAFYEISFAMTAEEAASLDLNTIRGFSTEELAAGLKGELANLAEDFVLAEQEYGVNAVFLAALAAHESGWGKHCFKPNNIFGWSGKSFDSKSECIAFVASRIAEKYLSEDGRCFHGKNLYGVNVSYNGSKHWVNAVAGIMAKISQKAEEAANLFPAEERFDSVYLYPCETEDIKEKSCFAEPAKQPEEEFSSSETLWKCFCGSIQENTANSQYDLP
;
A
#
# COMPACT_ATOMS: atom_id res chain seq x y z
N MET A 1 17.65 -38.69 35.55
CA MET A 1 16.65 -38.79 34.46
C MET A 1 15.54 -37.74 34.56
N LYS A 2 14.79 -37.64 35.70
CA LYS A 2 13.68 -36.69 35.84
C LYS A 2 14.07 -35.19 35.58
N LYS A 3 15.27 -34.77 36.00
CA LYS A 3 15.75 -33.38 35.79
C LYS A 3 16.10 -33.05 34.32
N ILE A 4 16.57 -34.07 33.57
CA ILE A 4 16.91 -33.91 32.14
C ILE A 4 15.63 -33.81 31.29
N VAL A 5 14.62 -34.65 31.62
CA VAL A 5 13.32 -34.61 30.94
C VAL A 5 12.61 -33.25 31.16
N SER A 6 12.70 -32.71 32.40
CA SER A 6 12.12 -31.40 32.72
C SER A 6 12.79 -30.23 31.95
N ALA A 7 14.13 -30.30 31.80
CA ALA A 7 14.89 -29.30 31.04
C ALA A 7 14.57 -29.36 29.53
N PHE A 8 14.40 -30.57 28.97
CA PHE A 8 14.00 -30.73 27.57
C PHE A 8 12.57 -30.26 27.31
N LEU A 9 11.64 -30.54 28.23
CA LEU A 9 10.25 -30.09 28.12
C LEU A 9 10.18 -28.56 28.19
N PHE A 10 10.97 -27.91 29.07
CA PHE A 10 11.05 -26.45 29.17
C PHE A 10 11.63 -25.82 27.91
N LEU A 11 12.67 -26.45 27.33
CA LEU A 11 13.27 -25.99 26.07
C LEU A 11 12.26 -26.06 24.90
N ILE A 12 11.47 -27.15 24.80
CA ILE A 12 10.44 -27.29 23.76
C ILE A 12 9.33 -26.26 23.95
N ILE A 13 8.93 -25.98 25.19
CA ILE A 13 7.92 -24.95 25.48
C ILE A 13 8.45 -23.56 25.10
N VAL A 14 9.71 -23.24 25.45
CA VAL A 14 10.33 -21.95 25.12
C VAL A 14 10.47 -21.77 23.60
N THR A 15 10.85 -22.82 22.86
CA THR A 15 10.93 -22.73 21.38
C THR A 15 9.56 -22.62 20.72
N ALA A 16 8.51 -23.25 21.29
CA ALA A 16 7.14 -23.13 20.79
C ALA A 16 6.54 -21.72 20.98
N PHE A 17 7.05 -20.93 21.93
CA PHE A 17 6.63 -19.54 22.14
C PHE A 17 7.37 -18.54 21.24
N TYR A 18 8.45 -18.94 20.53
CA TYR A 18 9.26 -18.02 19.70
C TYR A 18 8.64 -17.71 18.34
N GLU A 19 7.57 -18.40 17.95
CA GLU A 19 6.90 -18.19 16.65
C GLU A 19 5.51 -17.56 16.79
N ILE A 20 5.27 -16.76 17.82
CA ILE A 20 4.13 -15.86 17.78
C ILE A 20 4.54 -14.66 16.92
N SER A 21 4.50 -14.85 15.62
CA SER A 21 4.42 -13.73 14.68
C SER A 21 3.17 -12.95 15.05
N PHE A 22 3.35 -11.80 15.69
CA PHE A 22 2.24 -10.93 16.07
C PHE A 22 1.72 -10.32 14.78
N ALA A 23 0.72 -10.94 14.18
CA ALA A 23 0.05 -10.39 13.02
C ALA A 23 -0.50 -9.01 13.39
N MET A 24 -0.20 -8.01 12.56
CA MET A 24 -0.68 -6.64 12.74
C MET A 24 -2.20 -6.61 12.84
N THR A 25 -2.72 -6.01 13.88
CA THR A 25 -4.18 -5.82 14.05
C THR A 25 -4.68 -4.67 13.17
N ALA A 26 -5.99 -4.59 12.96
CA ALA A 26 -6.58 -3.47 12.22
C ALA A 26 -6.39 -2.12 12.95
N GLU A 27 -6.35 -2.12 14.29
CA GLU A 27 -6.11 -0.89 15.06
C GLU A 27 -4.66 -0.40 14.91
N GLU A 28 -3.70 -1.31 14.95
CA GLU A 28 -2.30 -1.00 14.67
C GLU A 28 -2.12 -0.49 13.24
N ALA A 29 -2.78 -1.14 12.26
CA ALA A 29 -2.77 -0.68 10.87
C ALA A 29 -3.37 0.71 10.70
N ALA A 30 -4.45 1.03 11.42
CA ALA A 30 -5.07 2.36 11.37
C ALA A 30 -4.19 3.46 11.95
N SER A 31 -3.37 3.12 12.94
CA SER A 31 -2.48 4.03 13.66
C SER A 31 -1.06 4.11 13.08
N LEU A 32 -0.73 3.22 12.13
CA LEU A 32 0.59 3.14 11.50
C LEU A 32 0.93 4.45 10.79
N ASP A 33 2.18 4.93 10.95
CA ASP A 33 2.71 5.98 10.09
C ASP A 33 2.85 5.45 8.65
N LEU A 34 2.10 6.03 7.73
CA LEU A 34 2.01 5.59 6.34
C LEU A 34 3.26 5.95 5.49
N ASN A 35 4.24 6.64 6.08
CA ASN A 35 5.59 6.77 5.53
C ASN A 35 6.52 5.63 5.99
N THR A 36 6.04 4.69 6.82
CA THR A 36 6.84 3.53 7.23
C THR A 36 7.00 2.57 6.06
N ILE A 37 8.24 2.44 5.58
CA ILE A 37 8.61 1.50 4.54
C ILE A 37 8.59 0.08 5.13
N ARG A 38 7.79 -0.81 4.54
CA ARG A 38 7.71 -2.21 4.97
C ARG A 38 8.81 -3.06 4.34
N GLY A 39 9.22 -2.70 3.13
CA GLY A 39 10.32 -3.38 2.42
C GLY A 39 9.99 -4.82 2.04
N PHE A 40 8.72 -5.16 1.84
CA PHE A 40 8.33 -6.45 1.27
C PHE A 40 8.84 -6.56 -0.15
N SER A 41 9.28 -7.76 -0.54
CA SER A 41 9.54 -8.07 -1.95
C SER A 41 8.22 -8.10 -2.74
N THR A 42 8.33 -8.11 -4.07
CA THR A 42 7.17 -8.25 -4.95
C THR A 42 6.37 -9.53 -4.66
N GLU A 43 7.07 -10.64 -4.44
CA GLU A 43 6.48 -11.96 -4.17
C GLU A 43 5.80 -11.99 -2.80
N GLU A 44 6.44 -11.40 -1.79
CA GLU A 44 5.87 -11.31 -0.44
C GLU A 44 4.59 -10.48 -0.44
N LEU A 45 4.62 -9.30 -1.07
CA LEU A 45 3.43 -8.45 -1.18
C LEU A 45 2.33 -9.14 -1.99
N ALA A 46 2.69 -9.78 -3.13
CA ALA A 46 1.75 -10.49 -3.99
C ALA A 46 0.98 -11.60 -3.24
N ALA A 47 1.63 -12.28 -2.27
CA ALA A 47 1.00 -13.31 -1.46
C ALA A 47 -0.19 -12.77 -0.62
N GLY A 48 -0.15 -11.48 -0.25
CA GLY A 48 -1.23 -10.78 0.43
C GLY A 48 -2.33 -10.25 -0.47
N LEU A 49 -2.06 -10.12 -1.77
CA LEU A 49 -2.97 -9.51 -2.73
C LEU A 49 -3.90 -10.53 -3.38
N LYS A 50 -4.97 -10.02 -4.03
CA LYS A 50 -5.97 -10.83 -4.71
C LYS A 50 -6.36 -10.23 -6.05
N GLY A 51 -6.92 -11.09 -6.92
CA GLY A 51 -7.44 -10.67 -8.21
C GLY A 51 -6.37 -10.01 -9.07
N GLU A 52 -6.73 -8.93 -9.75
CA GLU A 52 -5.81 -8.21 -10.63
C GLU A 52 -4.69 -7.49 -9.86
N LEU A 53 -4.93 -7.13 -8.58
CA LEU A 53 -3.92 -6.43 -7.80
C LEU A 53 -2.69 -7.29 -7.48
N ALA A 54 -2.81 -8.61 -7.48
CA ALA A 54 -1.67 -9.51 -7.30
C ALA A 54 -0.61 -9.34 -8.41
N ASN A 55 -1.06 -9.03 -9.64
CA ASN A 55 -0.16 -8.78 -10.77
C ASN A 55 0.46 -7.37 -10.75
N LEU A 56 0.04 -6.52 -9.82
CA LEU A 56 0.51 -5.14 -9.64
C LEU A 56 1.37 -4.98 -8.37
N ALA A 57 1.79 -6.10 -7.76
CA ALA A 57 2.58 -6.06 -6.53
C ALA A 57 3.89 -5.30 -6.72
N GLU A 58 4.57 -5.47 -7.86
CA GLU A 58 5.79 -4.74 -8.20
C GLU A 58 5.53 -3.24 -8.26
N ASP A 59 4.44 -2.80 -8.87
CA ASP A 59 4.09 -1.38 -8.97
C ASP A 59 3.88 -0.73 -7.59
N PHE A 60 3.27 -1.45 -6.64
CA PHE A 60 3.11 -0.96 -5.27
C PHE A 60 4.44 -0.89 -4.52
N VAL A 61 5.34 -1.88 -4.71
CA VAL A 61 6.69 -1.87 -4.11
C VAL A 61 7.51 -0.72 -4.68
N LEU A 62 7.50 -0.51 -5.99
CA LEU A 62 8.19 0.61 -6.64
C LEU A 62 7.63 1.96 -6.17
N ALA A 63 6.31 2.07 -6.01
CA ALA A 63 5.69 3.30 -5.49
C ALA A 63 6.09 3.59 -4.04
N GLU A 64 6.24 2.56 -3.19
CA GLU A 64 6.78 2.73 -1.83
C GLU A 64 8.21 3.28 -1.87
N GLN A 65 9.06 2.71 -2.73
CA GLN A 65 10.46 3.13 -2.87
C GLN A 65 10.60 4.55 -3.41
N GLU A 66 9.79 4.93 -4.39
CA GLU A 66 9.90 6.21 -5.09
C GLU A 66 9.25 7.35 -4.30
N TYR A 67 8.08 7.12 -3.71
CA TYR A 67 7.28 8.19 -3.07
C TYR A 67 7.27 8.11 -1.54
N GLY A 68 7.86 7.09 -0.94
CA GLY A 68 7.87 6.92 0.52
C GLY A 68 6.49 6.69 1.12
N VAL A 69 5.56 6.10 0.36
CA VAL A 69 4.20 5.77 0.80
C VAL A 69 4.08 4.26 0.97
N ASN A 70 3.69 3.81 2.13
CA ASN A 70 3.57 2.40 2.49
C ASN A 70 2.83 1.57 1.42
N ALA A 71 3.48 0.54 0.86
CA ALA A 71 2.94 -0.30 -0.22
C ALA A 71 1.68 -1.05 0.20
N VAL A 72 1.62 -1.53 1.45
CA VAL A 72 0.44 -2.23 1.98
C VAL A 72 -0.75 -1.30 2.07
N PHE A 73 -0.54 -0.05 2.47
CA PHE A 73 -1.59 0.96 2.48
C PHE A 73 -2.09 1.27 1.05
N LEU A 74 -1.20 1.52 0.10
CA LEU A 74 -1.59 1.77 -1.29
C LEU A 74 -2.38 0.60 -1.87
N ALA A 75 -1.92 -0.62 -1.64
CA ALA A 75 -2.60 -1.83 -2.10
C ALA A 75 -3.97 -2.03 -1.42
N ALA A 76 -4.07 -1.77 -0.11
CA ALA A 76 -5.32 -1.86 0.63
C ALA A 76 -6.33 -0.80 0.18
N LEU A 77 -5.86 0.42 -0.11
CA LEU A 77 -6.67 1.50 -0.65
C LEU A 77 -7.22 1.12 -2.03
N ALA A 78 -6.35 0.66 -2.95
CA ALA A 78 -6.77 0.18 -4.26
C ALA A 78 -7.77 -0.99 -4.17
N ALA A 79 -7.53 -1.94 -3.25
CA ALA A 79 -8.43 -3.07 -3.02
C ALA A 79 -9.82 -2.62 -2.54
N HIS A 80 -9.87 -1.64 -1.64
CA HIS A 80 -11.12 -1.07 -1.15
C HIS A 80 -11.90 -0.35 -2.25
N GLU A 81 -11.23 0.53 -2.99
CA GLU A 81 -11.87 1.41 -3.98
C GLU A 81 -12.31 0.67 -5.26
N SER A 82 -11.59 -0.39 -5.65
CA SER A 82 -11.86 -1.12 -6.91
C SER A 82 -12.38 -2.55 -6.72
N GLY A 83 -12.63 -2.99 -5.49
CA GLY A 83 -12.98 -4.39 -5.23
C GLY A 83 -11.88 -5.35 -5.74
N TRP A 84 -10.64 -5.11 -5.35
CA TRP A 84 -9.45 -5.87 -5.77
C TRP A 84 -9.15 -5.77 -7.27
N GLY A 85 -9.34 -4.59 -7.84
CA GLY A 85 -9.05 -4.30 -9.25
C GLY A 85 -10.16 -4.69 -10.24
N LYS A 86 -11.28 -5.23 -9.75
CA LYS A 86 -12.40 -5.70 -10.60
C LYS A 86 -13.23 -4.57 -11.19
N HIS A 87 -13.34 -3.46 -10.48
CA HIS A 87 -14.23 -2.36 -10.83
C HIS A 87 -13.45 -1.05 -10.89
N CYS A 88 -13.28 -0.51 -12.10
CA CYS A 88 -12.70 0.80 -12.31
C CYS A 88 -13.77 1.75 -12.84
N PHE A 89 -14.02 2.85 -12.16
CA PHE A 89 -14.99 3.87 -12.62
C PHE A 89 -14.59 4.49 -13.96
N LYS A 90 -13.28 4.62 -14.20
CA LYS A 90 -12.66 5.04 -15.47
C LYS A 90 -11.55 4.05 -15.84
N PRO A 91 -11.15 3.99 -17.11
CA PRO A 91 -10.07 3.10 -17.55
C PRO A 91 -8.84 3.21 -16.64
N ASN A 92 -8.37 2.06 -16.16
CA ASN A 92 -7.20 1.87 -15.30
C ASN A 92 -7.19 2.63 -13.96
N ASN A 93 -8.30 3.28 -13.57
CA ASN A 93 -8.40 4.04 -12.34
C ASN A 93 -8.88 3.16 -11.18
N ILE A 94 -7.94 2.44 -10.55
CA ILE A 94 -8.22 1.51 -9.45
C ILE A 94 -8.42 2.21 -8.09
N PHE A 95 -8.22 3.52 -8.01
CA PHE A 95 -8.45 4.32 -6.80
C PHE A 95 -9.68 5.23 -6.91
N GLY A 96 -10.38 5.25 -8.03
CA GLY A 96 -11.49 6.20 -8.27
C GLY A 96 -11.04 7.67 -8.29
N TRP A 97 -9.75 7.95 -8.49
CA TRP A 97 -9.15 9.27 -8.30
C TRP A 97 -9.69 10.30 -9.29
N SER A 98 -10.42 11.30 -8.76
CA SER A 98 -10.91 12.48 -9.51
C SER A 98 -11.59 12.18 -10.86
N GLY A 99 -12.08 10.96 -11.09
CA GLY A 99 -12.68 10.58 -12.36
C GLY A 99 -11.71 10.59 -13.55
N LYS A 100 -10.39 10.56 -13.31
CA LYS A 100 -9.34 10.48 -14.35
C LYS A 100 -9.33 9.11 -15.02
N SER A 101 -8.84 9.05 -16.23
CA SER A 101 -8.40 7.82 -16.89
C SER A 101 -6.88 7.79 -16.90
N PHE A 102 -6.31 6.59 -16.93
CA PHE A 102 -4.86 6.36 -16.99
C PHE A 102 -4.54 5.39 -18.14
N ASP A 103 -3.35 5.47 -18.69
CA ASP A 103 -2.91 4.58 -19.76
C ASP A 103 -2.69 3.15 -19.24
N SER A 104 -2.27 3.04 -17.96
CA SER A 104 -2.12 1.76 -17.26
C SER A 104 -2.51 1.87 -15.79
N LYS A 105 -2.70 0.72 -15.11
CA LYS A 105 -2.89 0.66 -13.67
C LYS A 105 -1.61 1.03 -12.92
N SER A 106 -0.44 0.71 -13.48
CA SER A 106 0.88 1.11 -12.96
C SER A 106 1.02 2.63 -12.91
N GLU A 107 0.65 3.34 -13.99
CA GLU A 107 0.61 4.80 -14.02
C GLU A 107 -0.35 5.37 -12.94
N CYS A 108 -1.52 4.75 -12.79
CA CYS A 108 -2.46 5.14 -11.76
C CYS A 108 -1.87 5.00 -10.35
N ILE A 109 -1.15 3.90 -10.07
CA ILE A 109 -0.50 3.66 -8.78
C ILE A 109 0.55 4.74 -8.51
N ALA A 110 1.47 4.96 -9.44
CA ALA A 110 2.52 5.98 -9.31
C ALA A 110 1.93 7.39 -9.10
N PHE A 111 0.94 7.76 -9.92
CA PHE A 111 0.26 9.04 -9.80
C PHE A 111 -0.40 9.21 -8.42
N VAL A 112 -1.18 8.22 -7.97
CA VAL A 112 -1.89 8.33 -6.69
C VAL A 112 -0.91 8.33 -5.53
N ALA A 113 0.15 7.50 -5.56
CA ALA A 113 1.19 7.48 -4.54
C ALA A 113 1.86 8.86 -4.41
N SER A 114 2.25 9.48 -5.53
CA SER A 114 2.83 10.84 -5.51
C SER A 114 1.88 11.87 -4.89
N ARG A 115 0.58 11.80 -5.19
CA ARG A 115 -0.42 12.73 -4.64
C ARG A 115 -0.72 12.49 -3.15
N ILE A 116 -0.70 11.24 -2.71
CA ILE A 116 -0.82 10.90 -1.29
C ILE A 116 0.40 11.43 -0.53
N ALA A 117 1.62 11.20 -1.02
CA ALA A 117 2.84 11.72 -0.41
C ALA A 117 2.79 13.25 -0.27
N GLU A 118 2.54 13.95 -1.37
CA GLU A 118 2.59 15.42 -1.46
C GLU A 118 1.48 16.09 -0.63
N LYS A 119 0.24 15.58 -0.74
CA LYS A 119 -0.93 16.32 -0.23
C LYS A 119 -1.40 15.86 1.14
N TYR A 120 -1.24 14.57 1.47
CA TYR A 120 -1.82 13.98 2.67
C TYR A 120 -0.78 13.62 3.73
N LEU A 121 0.45 13.26 3.34
CA LEU A 121 1.48 12.80 4.26
C LEU A 121 2.60 13.83 4.48
N SER A 122 2.76 14.81 3.60
CA SER A 122 3.64 15.96 3.82
C SER A 122 3.01 16.93 4.82
N GLU A 123 3.79 17.45 5.77
CA GLU A 123 3.32 18.42 6.77
C GLU A 123 2.86 19.74 6.13
N ASP A 124 3.43 20.10 4.98
CA ASP A 124 3.03 21.26 4.18
C ASP A 124 1.85 20.94 3.23
N GLY A 125 1.40 19.70 3.20
CA GLY A 125 0.33 19.24 2.32
C GLY A 125 -1.03 19.82 2.71
N ARG A 126 -1.78 20.33 1.74
CA ARG A 126 -3.09 20.98 1.99
C ARG A 126 -4.15 20.08 2.60
N CYS A 127 -3.97 18.76 2.55
CA CYS A 127 -4.86 17.73 3.08
C CYS A 127 -4.23 17.02 4.30
N PHE A 128 -3.13 17.57 4.85
CA PHE A 128 -2.43 16.96 5.96
C PHE A 128 -3.21 17.11 7.26
N HIS A 129 -3.46 15.99 7.93
CA HIS A 129 -4.07 15.89 9.26
C HIS A 129 -3.41 14.80 10.12
N GLY A 130 -2.18 14.39 9.75
CA GLY A 130 -1.42 13.31 10.37
C GLY A 130 -1.10 12.19 9.38
N LYS A 131 -0.05 11.43 9.68
CA LYS A 131 0.55 10.43 8.77
C LYS A 131 -0.06 9.03 8.90
N ASN A 132 -1.28 8.89 9.39
CA ASN A 132 -1.95 7.60 9.58
C ASN A 132 -3.33 7.61 8.90
N LEU A 133 -4.04 6.48 8.92
CA LEU A 133 -5.36 6.39 8.27
C LEU A 133 -6.37 7.38 8.82
N TYR A 134 -6.32 7.70 10.11
CA TYR A 134 -7.22 8.69 10.69
C TYR A 134 -6.97 10.08 10.11
N GLY A 135 -5.69 10.47 9.99
CA GLY A 135 -5.31 11.75 9.39
C GLY A 135 -5.69 11.84 7.91
N VAL A 136 -5.35 10.81 7.13
CA VAL A 136 -5.72 10.74 5.69
C VAL A 136 -7.23 10.81 5.53
N ASN A 137 -8.00 10.08 6.37
CA ASN A 137 -9.45 10.01 6.28
C ASN A 137 -10.16 11.36 6.41
N VAL A 138 -9.59 12.31 7.17
CA VAL A 138 -10.21 13.64 7.38
C VAL A 138 -10.53 14.33 6.04
N SER A 139 -9.59 14.27 5.10
CA SER A 139 -9.72 14.90 3.78
C SER A 139 -10.05 13.92 2.66
N TYR A 140 -9.83 12.61 2.85
CA TYR A 140 -10.02 11.61 1.80
C TYR A 140 -11.47 11.13 1.70
N ASN A 141 -12.07 10.65 2.80
CA ASN A 141 -13.41 10.07 2.81
C ASN A 141 -14.32 10.62 3.92
N GLY A 142 -13.76 10.91 5.10
CA GLY A 142 -14.49 11.42 6.27
C GLY A 142 -15.27 10.36 7.08
N SER A 143 -15.34 9.11 6.63
CA SER A 143 -16.10 8.04 7.27
C SER A 143 -15.23 7.14 8.16
N LYS A 144 -15.69 6.86 9.39
CA LYS A 144 -15.05 5.85 10.24
C LYS A 144 -15.09 4.45 9.65
N HIS A 145 -16.13 4.12 8.88
CA HIS A 145 -16.24 2.83 8.20
C HIS A 145 -15.13 2.63 7.17
N TRP A 146 -14.71 3.71 6.49
CA TRP A 146 -13.61 3.66 5.55
C TRP A 146 -12.29 3.30 6.24
N VAL A 147 -11.98 3.95 7.38
CA VAL A 147 -10.77 3.62 8.17
C VAL A 147 -10.76 2.15 8.54
N ASN A 148 -11.85 1.64 9.12
CA ASN A 148 -11.95 0.25 9.55
C ASN A 148 -11.80 -0.74 8.38
N ALA A 149 -12.40 -0.42 7.23
CA ALA A 149 -12.31 -1.25 6.03
C ALA A 149 -10.88 -1.31 5.48
N VAL A 150 -10.24 -0.14 5.27
CA VAL A 150 -8.86 -0.08 4.75
C VAL A 150 -7.89 -0.70 5.76
N ALA A 151 -7.99 -0.39 7.06
CA ALA A 151 -7.15 -0.99 8.09
C ALA A 151 -7.29 -2.51 8.17
N GLY A 152 -8.51 -3.03 8.07
CA GLY A 152 -8.74 -4.47 8.04
C GLY A 152 -8.16 -5.17 6.81
N ILE A 153 -8.11 -4.48 5.66
CA ILE A 153 -7.44 -4.98 4.45
C ILE A 153 -5.91 -4.93 4.64
N MET A 154 -5.37 -3.81 5.15
CA MET A 154 -3.95 -3.67 5.45
C MET A 154 -3.45 -4.79 6.37
N ALA A 155 -4.15 -5.05 7.46
CA ALA A 155 -3.80 -6.11 8.40
C ALA A 155 -3.72 -7.49 7.72
N LYS A 156 -4.70 -7.83 6.87
CA LYS A 156 -4.72 -9.09 6.13
C LYS A 156 -3.62 -9.21 5.09
N ILE A 157 -3.29 -8.12 4.38
CA ILE A 157 -2.18 -8.10 3.41
C ILE A 157 -0.86 -8.28 4.15
N SER A 158 -0.62 -7.50 5.22
CA SER A 158 0.61 -7.62 6.02
C SER A 158 0.81 -9.01 6.58
N GLN A 159 -0.23 -9.62 7.17
CA GLN A 159 -0.14 -10.96 7.72
C GLN A 159 0.33 -11.97 6.66
N LYS A 160 -0.26 -11.94 5.47
CA LYS A 160 0.10 -12.87 4.40
C LYS A 160 1.47 -12.60 3.80
N ALA A 161 1.85 -11.33 3.68
CA ALA A 161 3.18 -10.96 3.23
C ALA A 161 4.26 -11.40 4.24
N GLU A 162 4.01 -11.25 5.55
CA GLU A 162 4.88 -11.73 6.62
C GLU A 162 4.96 -13.26 6.65
N GLU A 163 3.82 -13.96 6.47
CA GLU A 163 3.81 -15.42 6.32
C GLU A 163 4.69 -15.87 5.16
N ALA A 164 4.60 -15.21 4.00
CA ALA A 164 5.43 -15.49 2.82
C ALA A 164 6.92 -15.17 3.09
N ALA A 165 7.21 -14.03 3.74
CA ALA A 165 8.56 -13.64 4.10
C ALA A 165 9.26 -14.66 5.03
N ASN A 166 8.51 -15.27 5.93
CA ASN A 166 9.02 -16.29 6.84
C ASN A 166 9.30 -17.65 6.17
N LEU A 167 8.71 -17.91 5.00
CA LEU A 167 8.98 -19.12 4.22
C LEU A 167 10.33 -19.07 3.49
N PHE A 168 10.87 -17.86 3.25
CA PHE A 168 12.14 -17.63 2.59
C PHE A 168 13.09 -16.88 3.53
N PRO A 169 14.03 -17.59 4.21
CA PRO A 169 14.98 -16.96 5.12
C PRO A 169 15.78 -15.84 4.45
N ALA A 170 16.12 -14.80 5.22
CA ALA A 170 16.81 -13.61 4.73
C ALA A 170 18.15 -13.89 4.01
N GLU A 171 18.76 -15.04 4.23
CA GLU A 171 19.99 -15.47 3.58
C GLU A 171 19.81 -15.74 2.07
N GLU A 172 18.62 -16.13 1.63
CA GLU A 172 18.31 -16.34 0.21
C GLU A 172 17.86 -15.07 -0.50
N ARG A 173 17.52 -13.98 0.25
CA ARG A 173 17.06 -12.71 -0.32
C ARG A 173 18.18 -11.88 -0.96
N PHE A 174 19.43 -12.09 -0.55
CA PHE A 174 20.58 -11.30 -1.04
C PHE A 174 21.07 -11.72 -2.42
N ASP A 175 20.77 -12.92 -2.89
CA ASP A 175 21.25 -13.42 -4.18
C ASP A 175 20.40 -12.96 -5.39
N SER A 176 19.26 -12.32 -5.17
CA SER A 176 18.40 -11.81 -6.26
C SER A 176 18.59 -10.33 -6.58
N VAL A 177 19.43 -9.61 -5.85
CA VAL A 177 19.95 -8.33 -6.32
C VAL A 177 20.99 -8.64 -7.37
N TYR A 178 20.56 -8.80 -8.61
CA TYR A 178 21.46 -8.80 -9.76
C TYR A 178 22.22 -7.47 -9.73
N LEU A 179 23.40 -7.50 -9.12
CA LEU A 179 24.47 -6.60 -9.48
C LEU A 179 24.77 -6.89 -10.95
N TYR A 180 24.10 -6.16 -11.85
CA TYR A 180 24.66 -6.04 -13.20
C TYR A 180 26.06 -5.45 -13.00
N PRO A 181 27.14 -6.18 -13.34
CA PRO A 181 28.44 -5.55 -13.37
C PRO A 181 28.30 -4.43 -14.39
N CYS A 182 28.41 -3.19 -13.90
CA CYS A 182 28.64 -2.07 -14.78
C CYS A 182 30.01 -2.32 -15.42
N GLU A 183 30.00 -2.94 -16.61
CA GLU A 183 31.18 -2.98 -17.44
C GLU A 183 31.52 -1.52 -17.75
N THR A 184 32.58 -1.04 -17.12
CA THR A 184 33.16 0.28 -17.35
C THR A 184 33.82 0.29 -18.72
N GLU A 185 33.02 0.49 -19.76
CA GLU A 185 33.53 1.02 -21.02
C GLU A 185 33.13 2.48 -21.12
N ASP A 186 34.17 3.32 -21.18
CA ASP A 186 34.22 4.73 -21.48
C ASP A 186 32.91 5.41 -21.93
N ILE A 187 32.12 5.91 -20.98
CA ILE A 187 31.08 6.89 -21.30
C ILE A 187 31.57 8.26 -20.86
N LYS A 188 32.06 9.01 -21.86
CA LYS A 188 32.23 10.45 -21.78
C LYS A 188 30.97 11.09 -21.19
N GLU A 189 31.20 11.85 -20.14
CA GLU A 189 30.33 12.83 -19.53
C GLU A 189 29.23 13.37 -20.49
N LYS A 190 28.02 12.83 -20.40
CA LYS A 190 26.81 13.53 -20.79
C LYS A 190 25.88 13.48 -19.60
N SER A 191 25.75 14.62 -18.95
CA SER A 191 24.82 14.84 -17.87
C SER A 191 23.41 14.45 -18.31
N CYS A 192 22.91 13.33 -17.77
CA CYS A 192 21.50 12.93 -17.88
C CYS A 192 20.72 13.47 -16.66
N PHE A 193 20.87 14.74 -16.35
CA PHE A 193 19.84 15.47 -15.63
C PHE A 193 18.88 16.03 -16.68
N ALA A 194 17.90 15.24 -17.05
CA ALA A 194 16.71 15.77 -17.68
C ALA A 194 15.98 16.56 -16.60
N GLU A 195 15.96 17.89 -16.71
CA GLU A 195 15.07 18.72 -15.91
C GLU A 195 13.64 18.20 -16.10
N PRO A 196 12.85 18.05 -15.02
CA PRO A 196 11.45 17.68 -15.16
C PRO A 196 10.77 18.76 -16.01
N ALA A 197 10.19 18.33 -17.13
CA ALA A 197 9.42 19.19 -18.00
C ALA A 197 8.40 19.96 -17.15
N LYS A 198 8.47 21.29 -17.16
CA LYS A 198 7.45 22.16 -16.58
C LYS A 198 6.11 21.80 -17.22
N GLN A 199 5.27 21.10 -16.47
CA GLN A 199 3.87 20.94 -16.83
C GLN A 199 3.19 22.30 -16.73
N PRO A 200 2.32 22.66 -17.68
CA PRO A 200 1.58 23.91 -17.62
C PRO A 200 0.74 23.93 -16.33
N GLU A 201 0.82 25.03 -15.60
CA GLU A 201 -0.06 25.33 -14.47
C GLU A 201 -1.49 25.45 -15.03
N GLU A 202 -2.26 24.36 -14.96
CA GLU A 202 -3.70 24.45 -15.17
C GLU A 202 -4.28 25.22 -13.98
N GLU A 203 -4.77 26.40 -14.25
CA GLU A 203 -5.56 27.25 -13.36
C GLU A 203 -6.74 26.44 -12.82
N PHE A 204 -6.65 26.03 -11.56
CA PHE A 204 -7.65 25.22 -10.88
C PHE A 204 -8.77 26.12 -10.36
N SER A 205 -9.72 26.45 -11.25
CA SER A 205 -10.98 27.12 -10.92
C SER A 205 -11.93 26.11 -10.26
N SER A 206 -12.24 26.36 -8.98
CA SER A 206 -13.48 26.00 -8.26
C SER A 206 -14.05 24.58 -8.41
N SER A 207 -13.29 23.54 -8.09
CA SER A 207 -13.83 22.18 -7.98
C SER A 207 -14.01 21.64 -6.54
N GLU A 208 -13.82 22.49 -5.54
CA GLU A 208 -13.99 22.08 -4.12
C GLU A 208 -15.43 21.63 -3.78
N THR A 209 -16.41 22.09 -4.55
CA THR A 209 -17.82 21.71 -4.36
C THR A 209 -18.15 20.34 -4.96
N LEU A 210 -17.38 19.86 -5.94
CA LEU A 210 -17.63 18.58 -6.61
C LEU A 210 -17.21 17.36 -5.76
N TRP A 211 -16.23 17.51 -4.89
CA TRP A 211 -15.77 16.43 -4.00
C TRP A 211 -16.82 16.02 -2.97
N LYS A 212 -17.51 16.99 -2.36
CA LYS A 212 -18.58 16.72 -1.39
C LYS A 212 -19.82 16.08 -2.03
N CYS A 213 -20.10 16.41 -3.28
CA CYS A 213 -21.23 15.80 -4.01
C CYS A 213 -20.91 14.37 -4.47
N PHE A 214 -19.65 14.04 -4.77
CA PHE A 214 -19.27 12.72 -5.27
C PHE A 214 -19.18 11.66 -4.16
N CYS A 215 -18.74 12.02 -2.98
CA CYS A 215 -18.78 11.13 -1.81
C CYS A 215 -20.21 10.88 -1.31
N GLY A 216 -21.13 11.83 -1.48
CA GLY A 216 -22.54 11.68 -1.09
C GLY A 216 -23.31 10.69 -1.95
N SER A 217 -23.02 10.60 -3.24
CA SER A 217 -23.75 9.72 -4.16
C SER A 217 -23.33 8.24 -4.07
N ILE A 218 -22.15 7.94 -3.52
CA ILE A 218 -21.75 6.55 -3.25
C ILE A 218 -22.43 6.01 -1.99
N GLN A 219 -22.77 6.87 -1.02
CA GLN A 219 -23.44 6.43 0.21
C GLN A 219 -24.88 5.95 0.01
N GLU A 220 -25.60 6.44 -0.98
CA GLU A 220 -27.00 6.02 -1.21
C GLU A 220 -27.12 4.67 -1.93
N ASN A 221 -26.09 4.21 -2.66
CA ASN A 221 -26.13 2.93 -3.37
C ASN A 221 -25.57 1.72 -2.58
N THR A 222 -24.92 1.93 -1.43
CA THR A 222 -24.39 0.81 -0.62
C THR A 222 -25.35 0.33 0.47
N ALA A 223 -26.46 1.03 0.70
CA ALA A 223 -27.45 0.65 1.71
C ALA A 223 -28.33 -0.56 1.33
N ASN A 224 -28.22 -1.09 0.10
CA ASN A 224 -29.10 -2.16 -0.39
C ASN A 224 -28.38 -3.39 -0.95
N SER A 225 -27.14 -3.63 -0.58
CA SER A 225 -26.43 -4.87 -0.91
C SER A 225 -26.15 -5.66 0.35
N GLN A 226 -27.11 -6.47 0.75
CA GLN A 226 -26.98 -7.54 1.72
C GLN A 226 -26.14 -8.64 1.06
N TYR A 227 -24.83 -8.71 1.37
CA TYR A 227 -24.03 -9.87 1.02
C TYR A 227 -24.13 -10.88 2.16
N ASP A 228 -24.95 -11.91 1.96
CA ASP A 228 -24.87 -13.15 2.69
C ASP A 228 -23.52 -13.82 2.36
N LEU A 229 -22.74 -14.08 3.41
CA LEU A 229 -21.53 -14.89 3.33
C LEU A 229 -21.90 -16.34 3.67
N PRO A 230 -21.38 -17.33 2.91
CA PRO A 230 -21.31 -18.71 3.38
C PRO A 230 -20.15 -18.92 4.34
#